data_574d1f1ef22dac1dad0209c0305d8146
#
_entry.id   574d1f1ef22dac1dad0209c0305d8146
#
_cell.length_a   1.000
_cell.length_b   1.000
_cell.length_c   1.000
_cell.angle_alpha   90.00
_cell.angle_beta   90.00
_cell.angle_gamma   90.00
#
_symmetry.space_group_name_H-M   'P 1'
#
loop_
_entity.id
_entity.type
_entity.pdbx_description
1 polymer ?
#
loop_
_entity_poly.entity_id
_entity_poly.type
_entity_poly.pdbx_seq_one_letter_code
_entity_poly.pdbx_strand_id
1 'polypeptide(L)'
;LLGEDMDAETIGRSILSFTNCHPYYTQQLAYQTWNNWKQNGYSDTLVETAITELTHVHDMDYERLWSTFNKTDKKVLIGLTMQMGTPSSLPFLQAVGIDSPSTAFSSLKRLGQQGYVIRNEGYELDDPFFRRWIEVKREGR
;
A
#
# COMPACT_ATOMS: atom_id res chain seq x y z
N LEU A 1 11.46 4.92 30.92
CA LEU A 1 10.51 6.02 30.76
C LEU A 1 10.82 6.83 29.50
N LEU A 2 12.02 7.41 29.39
CA LEU A 2 12.41 8.14 28.18
C LEU A 2 12.51 7.20 26.97
N GLY A 3 12.94 5.96 27.18
CA GLY A 3 12.99 4.95 26.15
C GLY A 3 11.61 4.54 25.64
N GLU A 4 10.65 4.42 26.53
CA GLU A 4 9.26 4.10 26.18
C GLU A 4 8.63 5.22 25.34
N ASP A 5 8.86 6.48 25.71
CA ASP A 5 8.36 7.62 24.97
C ASP A 5 8.99 7.70 23.58
N MET A 6 10.29 7.45 23.46
CA MET A 6 10.99 7.42 22.17
C MET A 6 10.50 6.28 21.30
N ASP A 7 10.26 5.10 21.88
CA ASP A 7 9.75 3.95 21.15
C ASP A 7 8.32 4.19 20.64
N ALA A 8 7.47 4.81 21.47
CA ALA A 8 6.12 5.18 21.08
C ALA A 8 6.11 6.19 19.94
N GLU A 9 7.01 7.18 19.96
CA GLU A 9 7.14 8.15 18.87
C GLU A 9 7.61 7.49 17.58
N THR A 10 8.61 6.63 17.65
CA THR A 10 9.13 5.88 16.52
C THR A 10 8.05 4.99 15.91
N ILE A 11 7.30 4.28 16.74
CA ILE A 11 6.17 3.45 16.31
C ILE A 11 5.12 4.32 15.60
N GLY A 12 4.74 5.44 16.19
CA GLY A 12 3.76 6.35 15.61
C GLY A 12 4.18 6.87 14.25
N ARG A 13 5.44 7.26 14.09
CA ARG A 13 6.00 7.69 12.81
C ARG A 13 5.96 6.58 11.76
N SER A 14 6.31 5.36 12.14
CA SER A 14 6.30 4.21 11.25
C SER A 14 4.88 3.92 10.76
N ILE A 15 3.90 3.99 11.66
CA ILE A 15 2.49 3.79 11.31
C ILE A 15 2.02 4.86 10.32
N LEU A 16 2.25 6.13 10.64
CA LEU A 16 1.82 7.26 9.80
C LEU A 16 2.50 7.23 8.42
N SER A 17 3.77 6.87 8.39
CA SER A 17 4.52 6.74 7.13
C SER A 17 3.93 5.65 6.22
N PHE A 18 3.63 4.48 6.79
CA PHE A 18 3.06 3.38 6.02
C PHE A 18 1.66 3.69 5.49
N THR A 19 0.81 4.29 6.33
CA THR A 19 -0.59 4.58 5.98
C THR A 19 -0.76 5.89 5.24
N ASN A 20 0.32 6.66 5.07
CA ASN A 20 0.30 8.01 4.51
C ASN A 20 -0.73 8.90 5.22
N CYS A 21 -0.82 8.76 6.53
CA CYS A 21 -1.73 9.50 7.41
C CYS A 21 -3.23 9.29 7.12
N HIS A 22 -3.60 8.26 6.36
CA HIS A 22 -5.01 7.95 6.12
C HIS A 22 -5.68 7.53 7.43
N PRO A 23 -6.71 8.26 7.91
CA PRO A 23 -7.25 8.05 9.27
C PRO A 23 -7.73 6.62 9.54
N TYR A 24 -8.46 6.04 8.61
CA TYR A 24 -9.01 4.68 8.76
C TYR A 24 -7.90 3.63 8.91
N TYR A 25 -6.95 3.64 8.00
CA TYR A 25 -5.86 2.65 8.00
C TYR A 25 -4.87 2.90 9.12
N THR A 26 -4.68 4.16 9.52
CA THR A 26 -3.85 4.51 10.68
C THR A 26 -4.43 3.92 11.96
N GLN A 27 -5.73 4.05 12.17
CA GLN A 27 -6.38 3.47 13.35
C GLN A 27 -6.29 1.95 13.36
N GLN A 28 -6.51 1.32 12.20
CA GLN A 28 -6.43 -0.13 12.06
C GLN A 28 -5.04 -0.66 12.40
N LEU A 29 -4.01 -0.05 11.86
CA LEU A 29 -2.63 -0.44 12.11
C LEU A 29 -2.19 -0.14 13.54
N ALA A 30 -2.58 1.00 14.08
CA ALA A 30 -2.27 1.36 15.47
C ALA A 30 -2.90 0.36 16.45
N TYR A 31 -4.14 -0.04 16.22
CA TYR A 31 -4.82 -1.03 17.06
C TYR A 31 -4.13 -2.39 17.04
N GLN A 32 -3.77 -2.88 15.86
CA GLN A 32 -3.05 -4.15 15.74
C GLN A 32 -1.67 -4.08 16.39
N THR A 33 -0.96 -3.00 16.17
CA THR A 33 0.35 -2.77 16.80
C THR A 33 0.25 -2.74 18.31
N TRP A 34 -0.76 -2.06 18.84
CA TRP A 34 -1.02 -2.00 20.27
C TRP A 34 -1.29 -3.38 20.86
N ASN A 35 -2.13 -4.19 20.21
CA ASN A 35 -2.42 -5.54 20.66
C ASN A 35 -1.15 -6.42 20.67
N ASN A 36 -0.32 -6.30 19.65
CA ASN A 36 0.93 -7.05 19.58
C ASN A 36 1.90 -6.63 20.68
N TRP A 37 1.96 -5.35 20.98
CA TRP A 37 2.78 -4.84 22.09
C TRP A 37 2.30 -5.40 23.43
N LYS A 38 1.01 -5.36 23.70
CA LYS A 38 0.44 -5.90 24.93
C LYS A 38 0.76 -7.37 25.13
N GLN A 39 0.75 -8.15 24.07
CA GLN A 39 0.96 -9.60 24.14
C GLN A 39 2.43 -9.98 24.21
N ASN A 40 3.29 -9.32 23.45
CA ASN A 40 4.66 -9.76 23.20
C ASN A 40 5.73 -8.75 23.60
N GLY A 41 5.34 -7.54 24.04
CA GLY A 41 6.26 -6.46 24.35
C GLY A 41 6.82 -5.78 23.10
N TYR A 42 7.77 -4.87 23.32
CA TYR A 42 8.41 -4.11 22.25
C TYR A 42 9.34 -4.99 21.41
N SER A 43 9.36 -4.70 20.12
CA SER A 43 10.28 -5.29 19.14
C SER A 43 10.52 -4.29 18.02
N ASP A 44 11.70 -4.28 17.43
CA ASP A 44 12.03 -3.44 16.29
C ASP A 44 11.14 -3.74 15.06
N THR A 45 10.56 -4.94 15.01
CA THR A 45 9.69 -5.39 13.92
C THR A 45 8.21 -5.30 14.27
N LEU A 46 7.85 -4.62 15.35
CA LEU A 46 6.48 -4.59 15.87
C LEU A 46 5.47 -4.09 14.83
N VAL A 47 5.76 -2.97 14.17
CA VAL A 47 4.88 -2.38 13.15
C VAL A 47 4.85 -3.26 11.89
N GLU A 48 6.00 -3.72 11.41
CA GLU A 48 6.07 -4.61 10.25
C GLU A 48 5.31 -5.91 10.47
N THR A 49 5.39 -6.48 11.65
CA THR A 49 4.60 -7.67 11.99
C THR A 49 3.11 -7.39 11.91
N ALA A 50 2.66 -6.26 12.44
CA ALA A 50 1.26 -5.86 12.38
C ALA A 50 0.80 -5.63 10.92
N ILE A 51 1.63 -5.00 10.10
CA ILE A 51 1.35 -4.82 8.66
C ILE A 51 1.18 -6.18 7.98
N THR A 52 2.10 -7.10 8.21
CA THR A 52 2.06 -8.44 7.62
C THR A 52 0.79 -9.19 8.03
N GLU A 53 0.44 -9.14 9.33
CA GLU A 53 -0.77 -9.80 9.83
C GLU A 53 -2.04 -9.24 9.20
N LEU A 54 -2.18 -7.91 9.14
CA LEU A 54 -3.35 -7.27 8.55
C LEU A 54 -3.45 -7.54 7.05
N THR A 55 -2.32 -7.52 6.34
CA THR A 55 -2.28 -7.86 4.92
C THR A 55 -2.72 -9.30 4.69
N HIS A 56 -2.25 -10.21 5.53
CA HIS A 56 -2.59 -11.64 5.45
C HIS A 56 -4.07 -11.89 5.74
N VAL A 57 -4.65 -11.22 6.72
CA VAL A 57 -6.09 -11.35 7.04
C VAL A 57 -6.96 -11.07 5.83
N HIS A 58 -6.57 -10.14 4.96
CA HIS A 58 -7.31 -9.74 3.77
C HIS A 58 -6.84 -10.44 2.48
N ASP A 59 -5.97 -11.43 2.58
CA ASP A 59 -5.36 -12.07 1.41
C ASP A 59 -6.40 -12.58 0.40
N MET A 60 -7.42 -13.29 0.87
CA MET A 60 -8.46 -13.82 -0.02
C MET A 60 -9.31 -12.71 -0.66
N ASP A 61 -9.59 -11.65 0.09
CA ASP A 61 -10.35 -10.51 -0.43
C ASP A 61 -9.54 -9.78 -1.52
N TYR A 62 -8.25 -9.62 -1.30
CA TYR A 62 -7.36 -9.00 -2.28
C TYR A 62 -7.17 -9.88 -3.53
N GLU A 63 -7.13 -11.21 -3.38
CA GLU A 63 -7.10 -12.12 -4.52
C GLU A 63 -8.35 -11.97 -5.39
N ARG A 64 -9.53 -11.91 -4.75
CA ARG A 64 -10.80 -11.70 -5.47
C ARG A 64 -10.81 -10.35 -6.18
N LEU A 65 -10.41 -9.29 -5.47
CA LEU A 65 -10.35 -7.96 -6.03
C LEU A 65 -9.41 -7.91 -7.23
N TRP A 66 -8.23 -8.48 -7.09
CA TRP A 66 -7.24 -8.54 -8.17
C TRP A 66 -7.79 -9.20 -9.42
N SER A 67 -8.55 -10.27 -9.26
CA SER A 67 -9.14 -10.99 -10.38
C SER A 67 -10.17 -10.17 -11.15
N THR A 68 -10.75 -9.12 -10.56
CA THR A 68 -11.72 -8.25 -11.22
C THR A 68 -11.07 -7.21 -12.14
N PHE A 69 -9.80 -6.91 -11.95
CA PHE A 69 -9.10 -5.92 -12.76
C PHE A 69 -8.72 -6.49 -14.12
N ASN A 70 -8.79 -5.65 -15.16
CA ASN A 70 -8.28 -6.04 -16.46
C ASN A 70 -6.74 -5.97 -16.48
N LYS A 71 -6.15 -6.44 -17.57
CA LYS A 71 -4.70 -6.54 -17.71
C LYS A 71 -3.99 -5.18 -17.56
N THR A 72 -4.56 -4.13 -18.15
CA THR A 72 -3.99 -2.78 -18.07
C THR A 72 -4.06 -2.22 -16.66
N ASP A 73 -5.20 -2.39 -15.98
CA ASP A 73 -5.36 -1.94 -14.60
C ASP A 73 -4.34 -2.61 -13.68
N LYS A 74 -4.13 -3.91 -13.84
CA LYS A 74 -3.10 -4.64 -13.07
C LYS A 74 -1.71 -4.08 -13.29
N LYS A 75 -1.36 -3.78 -14.54
CA LYS A 75 -0.06 -3.17 -14.88
C LYS A 75 0.11 -1.80 -14.22
N VAL A 76 -0.92 -0.97 -14.27
CA VAL A 76 -0.89 0.37 -13.64
C VAL A 76 -0.72 0.24 -12.13
N LEU A 77 -1.48 -0.63 -11.48
CA LEU A 77 -1.37 -0.84 -10.03
C LEU A 77 0.02 -1.32 -9.63
N ILE A 78 0.60 -2.26 -10.36
CA ILE A 78 1.98 -2.72 -10.12
C ILE A 78 2.97 -1.56 -10.29
N GLY A 79 2.83 -0.78 -11.34
CA GLY A 79 3.73 0.35 -11.59
C GLY A 79 3.67 1.41 -10.49
N LEU A 80 2.49 1.66 -9.94
CA LEU A 80 2.33 2.60 -8.83
C LEU A 80 3.04 2.11 -7.56
N THR A 81 3.01 0.81 -7.29
CA THR A 81 3.73 0.26 -6.13
C THR A 81 5.25 0.29 -6.32
N MET A 82 5.73 0.21 -7.55
CA MET A 82 7.16 0.25 -7.87
C MET A 82 7.74 1.67 -7.87
N GLN A 83 6.91 2.70 -7.81
CA GLN A 83 7.31 4.11 -7.79
C GLN A 83 8.22 4.50 -8.98
N MET A 84 7.86 4.05 -10.17
CA MET A 84 8.66 4.23 -11.39
C MET A 84 8.41 5.59 -12.07
N GLY A 85 8.04 6.61 -11.30
CA GLY A 85 7.73 7.94 -11.81
C GLY A 85 6.24 8.11 -12.08
N THR A 86 5.89 9.13 -12.87
CA THR A 86 4.49 9.39 -13.21
C THR A 86 3.97 8.35 -14.20
N PRO A 87 2.69 7.93 -14.09
CA PRO A 87 2.13 6.90 -14.98
C PRO A 87 2.13 7.23 -16.48
N SER A 88 2.28 8.49 -16.82
CA SER A 88 2.42 8.92 -18.23
C SER A 88 3.86 8.96 -18.72
N SER A 89 4.83 8.75 -17.84
CA SER A 89 6.25 8.81 -18.18
C SER A 89 6.71 7.56 -18.92
N LEU A 90 7.70 7.73 -19.81
CA LEU A 90 8.28 6.61 -20.55
C LEU A 90 8.85 5.52 -19.61
N PRO A 91 9.60 5.85 -18.54
CA PRO A 91 10.09 4.83 -17.62
C PRO A 91 8.98 3.97 -17.00
N PHE A 92 7.87 4.60 -16.61
CA PHE A 92 6.72 3.87 -16.06
C PHE A 92 6.11 2.93 -17.10
N LEU A 93 5.81 3.47 -18.28
CA LEU A 93 5.18 2.70 -19.36
C LEU A 93 6.02 1.50 -19.79
N GLN A 94 7.33 1.70 -19.91
CA GLN A 94 8.26 0.62 -20.25
C GLN A 94 8.36 -0.43 -19.15
N ALA A 95 8.41 0.02 -17.87
CA ALA A 95 8.52 -0.89 -16.73
C ALA A 95 7.33 -1.86 -16.63
N VAL A 96 6.12 -1.40 -16.96
CA VAL A 96 4.91 -2.21 -16.82
C VAL A 96 4.38 -2.76 -18.15
N GLY A 97 4.95 -2.34 -19.27
CA GLY A 97 4.56 -2.84 -20.59
C GLY A 97 3.24 -2.27 -21.10
N ILE A 98 3.04 -0.98 -20.96
CA ILE A 98 1.90 -0.23 -21.53
C ILE A 98 2.38 0.56 -22.74
N ASP A 99 1.64 0.47 -23.85
CA ASP A 99 2.09 1.00 -25.13
C ASP A 99 1.97 2.53 -25.27
N SER A 100 1.02 3.14 -24.55
CA SER A 100 0.78 4.57 -24.69
C SER A 100 0.37 5.25 -23.38
N PRO A 101 0.70 6.56 -23.24
CA PRO A 101 0.23 7.35 -22.09
C PRO A 101 -1.29 7.41 -21.96
N SER A 102 -2.01 7.47 -23.09
CA SER A 102 -3.48 7.54 -23.07
C SER A 102 -4.11 6.28 -22.49
N THR A 103 -3.54 5.12 -22.77
CA THR A 103 -4.00 3.84 -22.20
C THR A 103 -3.80 3.83 -20.68
N ALA A 104 -2.65 4.25 -20.20
CA ALA A 104 -2.38 4.37 -18.77
C ALA A 104 -3.33 5.38 -18.11
N PHE A 105 -3.56 6.52 -18.73
CA PHE A 105 -4.44 7.56 -18.21
C PHE A 105 -5.90 7.08 -18.08
N SER A 106 -6.40 6.36 -19.09
CA SER A 106 -7.75 5.78 -19.04
C SER A 106 -7.91 4.80 -17.91
N SER A 107 -6.90 3.97 -17.67
CA SER A 107 -6.87 3.05 -16.52
C SER A 107 -6.89 3.80 -15.20
N LEU A 108 -6.03 4.81 -15.04
CA LEU A 108 -5.98 5.64 -13.84
C LEU A 108 -7.32 6.31 -13.55
N LYS A 109 -7.97 6.85 -14.58
CA LYS A 109 -9.28 7.47 -14.44
C LYS A 109 -10.31 6.48 -13.91
N ARG A 110 -10.34 5.29 -14.48
CA ARG A 110 -11.27 4.23 -14.05
C ARG A 110 -10.99 3.79 -12.62
N LEU A 111 -9.72 3.54 -12.28
CA LEU A 111 -9.31 3.14 -10.93
C LEU A 111 -9.61 4.24 -9.90
N GLY A 112 -9.41 5.49 -10.28
CA GLY A 112 -9.75 6.65 -9.44
C GLY A 112 -11.25 6.76 -9.19
N GLN A 113 -12.06 6.55 -10.21
CA GLN A 113 -13.52 6.58 -10.08
C GLN A 113 -14.05 5.45 -9.19
N GLN A 114 -13.37 4.32 -9.19
CA GLN A 114 -13.71 3.17 -8.35
C GLN A 114 -13.13 3.29 -6.93
N GLY A 115 -12.32 4.29 -6.65
CA GLY A 115 -11.76 4.54 -5.33
C GLY A 115 -10.49 3.75 -4.98
N TYR A 116 -9.91 3.02 -5.92
CA TYR A 116 -8.70 2.23 -5.66
C TYR A 116 -7.42 3.05 -5.73
N VAL A 117 -7.44 4.12 -6.49
CA VAL A 117 -6.31 5.03 -6.66
C VAL A 117 -6.75 6.44 -6.31
N ILE A 118 -5.92 7.14 -5.56
CA ILE A 118 -6.14 8.54 -5.18
C ILE A 118 -5.03 9.42 -5.75
N ARG A 119 -5.32 10.70 -5.89
CA ARG A 119 -4.36 11.70 -6.33
C ARG A 119 -3.91 12.53 -5.13
N ASN A 120 -2.62 12.43 -4.80
CA ASN A 120 -1.99 13.17 -3.70
C ASN A 120 -0.56 13.49 -4.12
N GLU A 121 -0.33 14.66 -4.73
CA GLU A 121 0.93 15.08 -5.39
C GLU A 121 1.36 14.16 -6.56
N GLY A 122 0.77 13.03 -6.71
CA GLY A 122 0.94 12.00 -7.71
C GLY A 122 -0.22 11.05 -7.59
N TYR A 123 -0.04 9.83 -8.06
CA TYR A 123 -1.06 8.79 -7.94
C TYR A 123 -0.57 7.72 -6.99
N GLU A 124 -1.42 7.27 -6.09
CA GLU A 124 -1.11 6.19 -5.15
C GLU A 124 -2.34 5.33 -4.88
N LEU A 125 -2.13 4.11 -4.43
CA LEU A 125 -3.23 3.26 -3.98
C LEU A 125 -3.81 3.83 -2.69
N ASP A 126 -5.14 3.83 -2.59
CA ASP A 126 -5.83 4.30 -1.38
C ASP A 126 -5.54 3.39 -0.18
N ASP A 127 -5.57 2.08 -0.39
CA ASP A 127 -5.36 1.08 0.66
C ASP A 127 -3.88 0.68 0.74
N PRO A 128 -3.17 1.07 1.82
CA PRO A 128 -1.75 0.73 1.97
C PRO A 128 -1.51 -0.77 2.16
N PHE A 129 -2.47 -1.51 2.71
CA PHE A 129 -2.35 -2.96 2.87
C PHE A 129 -2.50 -3.67 1.53
N PHE A 130 -3.38 -3.18 0.66
CA PHE A 130 -3.49 -3.68 -0.71
C PHE A 130 -2.21 -3.39 -1.50
N ARG A 131 -1.62 -2.21 -1.31
CA ARG A 131 -0.31 -1.89 -1.90
C ARG A 131 0.74 -2.91 -1.46
N ARG A 132 0.86 -3.18 -0.16
CA ARG A 132 1.80 -4.18 0.36
C ARG A 132 1.51 -5.57 -0.21
N TRP A 133 0.25 -5.93 -0.32
CA TRP A 133 -0.16 -7.21 -0.90
C TRP A 133 0.33 -7.35 -2.34
N ILE A 134 0.18 -6.31 -3.16
CA ILE A 134 0.68 -6.31 -4.54
C ILE A 134 2.21 -6.46 -4.56
N GLU A 135 2.91 -5.71 -3.71
CA GLU A 135 4.38 -5.79 -3.61
C GLU A 135 4.85 -7.22 -3.33
N VAL A 136 4.19 -7.89 -2.40
CA VAL A 136 4.58 -9.24 -1.97
C VAL A 136 4.13 -10.31 -2.96
N LYS A 137 2.89 -10.24 -3.42
CA LYS A 137 2.27 -11.32 -4.20
C LYS A 137 2.46 -11.19 -5.70
N ARG A 138 2.57 -9.97 -6.21
CA ARG A 138 2.55 -9.72 -7.67
C ARG A 138 3.88 -9.21 -8.21
N GLU A 139 4.71 -8.59 -7.37
CA GLU A 139 6.05 -8.15 -7.77
C GLU A 139 7.13 -9.15 -7.34
N GLY A 140 6.79 -10.14 -6.53
CA GLY A 140 7.73 -11.15 -6.06
C GLY A 140 8.69 -10.69 -4.97
N ARG A 141 8.32 -9.65 -4.24
CA ARG A 141 9.14 -9.12 -3.14
C ARG A 141 8.92 -9.84 -1.83
#